data_f1e2f3bc6095eacd16ad52a21c7dc4a7
#
_entry.id   f1e2f3bc6095eacd16ad52a21c7dc4a7
#
_cell.length_a   1.000
_cell.length_b   1.000
_cell.length_c   1.000
_cell.angle_alpha   90.00
_cell.angle_beta   90.00
_cell.angle_gamma   90.00
#
_symmetry.space_group_name_H-M   'P 1'
#
loop_
_entity.id
_entity.type
_entity.pdbx_description
1 polymer ?
#
loop_
_entity_poly.entity_id
_entity_poly.type
_entity_poly.pdbx_seq_one_letter_code
_entity_poly.pdbx_strand_id
1 'polypeptide(L)'
;MTVKELQDQILEAALEVHKNMGLGFQESAYSQALAVELDLRKIDYERKKNIKLSYKGSVAGEYTLEFVVADKIIVMVKAGEPIDDTDESKMRSFLKATKLPLGMILDFGKETLELKNVMR
;
A
#
# COMPACT_ATOMS: atom_id res chain seq x y z
N MET A 1 0.18 17.36 -6.37
CA MET A 1 0.28 16.13 -7.19
C MET A 1 -1.11 15.53 -7.41
N THR A 2 -1.43 15.17 -8.64
CA THR A 2 -2.67 14.44 -8.90
C THR A 2 -2.53 12.99 -8.39
N VAL A 3 -3.66 12.29 -8.28
CA VAL A 3 -3.63 10.87 -7.89
C VAL A 3 -2.79 10.06 -8.88
N LYS A 4 -2.94 10.35 -10.18
CA LYS A 4 -2.17 9.64 -11.22
C LYS A 4 -0.67 9.90 -11.10
N GLU A 5 -0.27 11.13 -10.88
CA GLU A 5 1.14 11.47 -10.68
C GLU A 5 1.70 10.78 -9.44
N LEU A 6 0.93 10.79 -8.35
CA LEU A 6 1.33 10.13 -7.11
C LEU A 6 1.44 8.61 -7.30
N GLN A 7 0.49 8.00 -8.02
CA GLN A 7 0.53 6.59 -8.36
C GLN A 7 1.81 6.23 -9.10
N ASP A 8 2.18 7.03 -10.08
CA ASP A 8 3.40 6.82 -10.86
C ASP A 8 4.66 6.93 -9.99
N GLN A 9 4.67 7.91 -9.07
CA GLN A 9 5.80 8.09 -8.15
C GLN A 9 5.94 6.92 -7.18
N ILE A 10 4.83 6.41 -6.67
CA ILE A 10 4.86 5.25 -5.77
C ILE A 10 5.37 4.01 -6.51
N LEU A 11 4.92 3.82 -7.76
CA LEU A 11 5.39 2.70 -8.57
C LEU A 11 6.90 2.80 -8.83
N GLU A 12 7.39 3.98 -9.19
CA GLU A 12 8.82 4.21 -9.38
C GLU A 12 9.62 3.92 -8.10
N ALA A 13 9.12 4.36 -6.96
CA ALA A 13 9.75 4.10 -5.67
C ALA A 13 9.79 2.59 -5.38
N ALA A 14 8.69 1.88 -5.64
CA ALA A 14 8.62 0.43 -5.43
C ALA A 14 9.57 -0.32 -6.37
N LEU A 15 9.67 0.09 -7.62
CA LEU A 15 10.60 -0.51 -8.58
C LEU A 15 12.06 -0.31 -8.15
N GLU A 16 12.39 0.86 -7.63
CA GLU A 16 13.72 1.14 -7.11
C GLU A 16 14.05 0.24 -5.92
N VAL A 17 13.11 0.08 -4.99
CA VAL A 17 13.27 -0.81 -3.85
C VAL A 17 13.49 -2.25 -4.32
N HIS A 18 12.64 -2.73 -5.22
CA HIS A 18 12.71 -4.10 -5.72
C HIS A 18 14.04 -4.38 -6.42
N LYS A 19 14.47 -3.42 -7.25
CA LYS A 19 15.74 -3.52 -7.98
C LYS A 19 16.94 -3.63 -7.05
N ASN A 20 16.96 -2.84 -5.99
CA ASN A 20 18.13 -2.78 -5.09
C ASN A 20 18.13 -3.90 -4.04
N MET A 21 16.96 -4.30 -3.55
CA MET A 21 16.88 -5.32 -2.51
C MET A 21 16.91 -6.76 -3.06
N GLY A 22 16.28 -7.00 -4.20
CA GLY A 22 16.13 -8.35 -4.71
C GLY A 22 15.13 -9.16 -3.91
N LEU A 23 15.24 -10.48 -3.98
CA LEU A 23 14.30 -11.43 -3.39
C LEU A 23 14.77 -11.94 -2.02
N GLY A 24 13.84 -12.56 -1.29
CA GLY A 24 14.18 -13.36 -0.12
C GLY A 24 14.03 -12.64 1.22
N PHE A 25 13.58 -11.41 1.23
CA PHE A 25 13.39 -10.68 2.48
C PHE A 25 11.95 -10.77 2.95
N GLN A 26 11.75 -10.46 4.23
CA GLN A 26 10.42 -10.40 4.82
C GLN A 26 9.70 -9.14 4.35
N GLU A 27 8.37 -9.20 4.41
CA GLU A 27 7.50 -8.08 4.06
C GLU A 27 7.90 -6.79 4.78
N SER A 28 8.23 -6.88 6.08
CA SER A 28 8.63 -5.71 6.88
C SER A 28 9.87 -5.01 6.34
N ALA A 29 10.81 -5.76 5.75
CA ALA A 29 12.01 -5.17 5.17
C ALA A 29 11.68 -4.35 3.92
N TYR A 30 10.81 -4.87 3.08
CA TYR A 30 10.37 -4.13 1.88
C TYR A 30 9.56 -2.90 2.25
N SER A 31 8.70 -3.01 3.26
CA SER A 31 7.94 -1.86 3.75
C SER A 31 8.86 -0.77 4.28
N GLN A 32 9.87 -1.13 5.06
CA GLN A 32 10.83 -0.15 5.58
C GLN A 32 11.62 0.49 4.43
N ALA A 33 12.04 -0.28 3.46
CA ALA A 33 12.76 0.25 2.30
C ALA A 33 11.88 1.20 1.48
N LEU A 34 10.60 0.86 1.30
CA LEU A 34 9.67 1.73 0.60
C LEU A 34 9.50 3.06 1.36
N ALA A 35 9.42 3.01 2.69
CA ALA A 35 9.33 4.22 3.49
C ALA A 35 10.57 5.12 3.28
N VAL A 36 11.75 4.52 3.28
CA VAL A 36 12.99 5.25 3.01
C VAL A 36 12.95 5.90 1.63
N GLU A 37 12.50 5.16 0.63
CA GLU A 37 12.45 5.67 -0.74
C GLU A 37 11.44 6.82 -0.87
N LEU A 38 10.29 6.71 -0.22
CA LEU A 38 9.30 7.80 -0.20
C LEU A 38 9.86 9.04 0.48
N ASP A 39 10.61 8.87 1.58
CA ASP A 39 11.28 9.99 2.25
C ASP A 39 12.28 10.68 1.33
N LEU A 40 13.10 9.90 0.63
CA LEU A 40 14.09 10.44 -0.32
C LEU A 40 13.42 11.23 -1.45
N ARG A 41 12.23 10.82 -1.84
CA ARG A 41 11.44 11.48 -2.89
C ARG A 41 10.57 12.61 -2.35
N LYS A 42 10.62 12.85 -1.04
CA LYS A 42 9.83 13.91 -0.37
C LYS A 42 8.33 13.73 -0.57
N ILE A 43 7.87 12.49 -0.53
CA ILE A 43 6.45 12.15 -0.62
C ILE A 43 5.94 11.89 0.80
N ASP A 44 4.91 12.62 1.20
CA ASP A 44 4.31 12.47 2.53
C ASP A 44 3.53 11.15 2.63
N TYR A 45 3.64 10.49 3.76
CA TYR A 45 2.90 9.26 4.03
C TYR A 45 2.74 9.05 5.53
N GLU A 46 1.75 8.24 5.88
CA GLU A 46 1.60 7.70 7.23
C GLU A 46 1.78 6.19 7.16
N ARG A 47 2.45 5.64 8.17
CA ARG A 47 2.61 4.19 8.31
C ARG A 47 1.79 3.68 9.47
N LYS A 48 1.28 2.44 9.33
CA LYS A 48 0.55 1.76 10.41
C LYS A 48 -0.59 2.61 10.94
N LYS A 49 -1.33 3.19 10.01
CA LYS A 49 -2.48 4.01 10.36
C LYS A 49 -3.64 3.12 10.81
N ASN A 50 -4.11 3.34 12.02
CA ASN A 50 -5.25 2.60 12.54
C ASN A 50 -6.54 3.22 12.01
N ILE A 51 -7.45 2.37 11.51
CA ILE A 51 -8.80 2.80 11.13
C ILE A 51 -9.83 1.95 11.87
N LYS A 52 -10.96 2.57 12.16
CA LYS A 52 -12.08 1.90 12.82
C LYS A 52 -13.22 1.75 11.82
N LEU A 53 -13.75 0.53 11.73
CA LEU A 53 -14.94 0.27 10.93
C LEU A 53 -16.16 0.37 11.84
N SER A 54 -17.09 1.23 11.46
CA SER A 54 -18.32 1.45 12.23
C SER A 54 -19.49 0.69 11.62
N TYR A 55 -20.33 0.14 12.48
CA TYR A 55 -21.60 -0.44 12.08
C TYR A 55 -22.69 0.11 13.00
N LYS A 56 -23.62 0.83 12.42
CA LYS A 56 -24.76 1.42 13.14
C LYS A 56 -24.35 2.19 14.40
N GLY A 57 -23.27 2.98 14.26
CA GLY A 57 -22.79 3.85 15.34
C GLY A 57 -21.84 3.17 16.33
N SER A 58 -21.56 1.88 16.15
CA SER A 58 -20.63 1.15 17.02
C SER A 58 -19.43 0.70 16.23
N VAL A 59 -18.29 0.56 16.91
CA VAL A 59 -17.08 0.05 16.27
C VAL A 59 -17.24 -1.45 16.06
N ALA A 60 -17.21 -1.88 14.81
CA ALA A 60 -17.31 -3.30 14.44
C ALA A 60 -15.93 -3.96 14.27
N GLY A 61 -14.90 -3.19 14.08
CA GLY A 61 -13.54 -3.71 13.94
C GLY A 61 -12.53 -2.60 13.81
N GLU A 62 -11.27 -2.97 14.01
CA GLU A 62 -10.15 -2.06 13.82
C GLU A 62 -9.15 -2.72 12.89
N TYR A 63 -8.55 -1.93 12.00
CA TYR A 63 -7.55 -2.41 11.05
C TYR A 63 -6.40 -1.43 11.00
N THR A 64 -5.22 -1.96 10.68
CA THR A 64 -4.03 -1.14 10.50
C THR A 64 -3.67 -1.11 9.02
N LEU A 65 -3.66 0.09 8.44
CA LEU A 65 -3.23 0.29 7.08
C LEU A 65 -1.71 0.46 7.07
N GLU A 66 -1.04 -0.27 6.19
CA GLU A 66 0.42 -0.26 6.15
C GLU A 66 0.97 1.09 5.74
N PHE A 67 0.41 1.66 4.67
CA PHE A 67 0.75 3.01 4.20
C PHE A 67 -0.50 3.74 3.75
N VAL A 68 -0.57 5.02 4.09
CA VAL A 68 -1.50 5.96 3.47
C VAL A 68 -0.64 7.08 2.93
N VAL A 69 -0.55 7.20 1.61
CA VAL A 69 0.37 8.12 0.94
C VAL A 69 -0.37 9.39 0.55
N ALA A 70 0.12 10.51 1.06
CA ALA A 70 -0.39 11.87 0.78
C ALA A 70 -1.91 12.00 0.97
N ASP A 71 -2.49 11.20 1.87
CA ASP A 71 -3.93 11.18 2.14
C ASP A 71 -4.76 10.85 0.88
N LYS A 72 -4.19 10.10 -0.05
CA LYS A 72 -4.84 9.79 -1.33
C LYS A 72 -4.80 8.33 -1.71
N ILE A 73 -3.72 7.62 -1.38
CA ILE A 73 -3.51 6.25 -1.84
C ILE A 73 -3.15 5.35 -0.66
N ILE A 74 -3.86 4.22 -0.54
CA ILE A 74 -3.52 3.17 0.41
C ILE A 74 -2.55 2.22 -0.29
N VAL A 75 -1.43 1.87 0.35
CA VAL A 75 -0.47 0.90 -0.20
C VAL A 75 -0.38 -0.30 0.72
N MET A 76 -0.55 -1.48 0.15
CA MET A 76 -0.41 -2.77 0.80
C MET A 76 0.83 -3.45 0.23
N VAL A 77 1.72 -3.94 1.10
CA VAL A 77 2.96 -4.61 0.69
C VAL A 77 2.85 -6.10 0.97
N LYS A 78 3.23 -6.90 -0.01
CA LYS A 78 3.31 -8.36 0.10
C LYS A 78 4.71 -8.82 -0.30
N ALA A 79 5.10 -9.99 0.18
CA ALA A 79 6.42 -10.54 -0.13
C ALA A 79 6.33 -12.07 -0.25
N GLY A 80 5.98 -12.54 -1.43
CA GLY A 80 6.01 -13.96 -1.76
C GLY A 80 4.66 -14.63 -1.95
N GLU A 81 3.62 -14.17 -1.29
CA GLU A 81 2.27 -14.70 -1.54
C GLU A 81 1.64 -13.94 -2.69
N PRO A 82 1.02 -14.63 -3.65
CA PRO A 82 0.37 -13.96 -4.78
C PRO A 82 -0.73 -13.00 -4.32
N ILE A 83 -0.91 -11.92 -5.07
CA ILE A 83 -2.04 -11.02 -4.87
C ILE A 83 -3.30 -11.77 -5.29
N ASP A 84 -4.26 -11.89 -4.38
CA ASP A 84 -5.48 -12.66 -4.63
C ASP A 84 -6.75 -11.83 -4.44
N ASP A 85 -7.91 -12.49 -4.66
CA ASP A 85 -9.21 -11.82 -4.54
C ASP A 85 -9.48 -11.33 -3.12
N THR A 86 -8.94 -12.00 -2.11
CA THR A 86 -9.09 -11.57 -0.73
C THR A 86 -8.37 -10.26 -0.49
N ASP A 87 -7.17 -10.11 -1.06
CA ASP A 87 -6.42 -8.85 -0.97
C ASP A 87 -7.18 -7.71 -1.61
N GLU A 88 -7.75 -7.94 -2.80
CA GLU A 88 -8.54 -6.93 -3.50
C GLU A 88 -9.79 -6.55 -2.73
N SER A 89 -10.52 -7.54 -2.20
CA SER A 89 -11.73 -7.28 -1.41
C SER A 89 -11.43 -6.49 -0.15
N LYS A 90 -10.33 -6.85 0.53
CA LYS A 90 -9.87 -6.13 1.72
C LYS A 90 -9.54 -4.68 1.36
N MET A 91 -8.82 -4.46 0.27
CA MET A 91 -8.47 -3.11 -0.17
C MET A 91 -9.73 -2.29 -0.49
N ARG A 92 -10.70 -2.87 -1.18
CA ARG A 92 -11.97 -2.19 -1.46
C ARG A 92 -12.67 -1.76 -0.18
N SER A 93 -12.67 -2.61 0.82
CA SER A 93 -13.26 -2.29 2.13
C SER A 93 -12.54 -1.13 2.80
N PHE A 94 -11.22 -1.11 2.73
CA PHE A 94 -10.42 -0.01 3.28
C PHE A 94 -10.71 1.30 2.54
N LEU A 95 -10.82 1.26 1.21
CA LEU A 95 -11.14 2.45 0.41
C LEU A 95 -12.53 2.97 0.74
N LYS A 96 -13.49 2.07 0.94
CA LYS A 96 -14.84 2.45 1.32
C LYS A 96 -14.85 3.14 2.69
N ALA A 97 -14.11 2.59 3.65
CA ALA A 97 -14.05 3.12 5.01
C ALA A 97 -13.34 4.47 5.08
N THR A 98 -12.27 4.66 4.30
CA THR A 98 -11.46 5.89 4.31
C THR A 98 -11.93 6.93 3.29
N LYS A 99 -12.73 6.50 2.31
CA LYS A 99 -13.17 7.33 1.17
C LYS A 99 -12.02 7.77 0.28
N LEU A 100 -10.89 7.10 0.36
CA LEU A 100 -9.77 7.38 -0.52
C LEU A 100 -9.99 6.76 -1.91
N PRO A 101 -9.46 7.36 -2.97
CA PRO A 101 -9.81 6.97 -4.34
C PRO A 101 -9.11 5.73 -4.86
N LEU A 102 -7.92 5.40 -4.34
CA LEU A 102 -7.06 4.38 -4.94
C LEU A 102 -6.30 3.58 -3.90
N GLY A 103 -6.20 2.27 -4.12
CA GLY A 103 -5.31 1.38 -3.38
C GLY A 103 -4.33 0.73 -4.34
N MET A 104 -3.11 0.53 -3.88
CA MET A 104 -2.07 -0.17 -4.61
C MET A 104 -1.62 -1.37 -3.78
N ILE A 105 -1.63 -2.55 -4.38
CA ILE A 105 -1.13 -3.77 -3.75
C ILE A 105 0.16 -4.13 -4.47
N LEU A 106 1.27 -4.20 -3.73
CA LEU A 106 2.59 -4.44 -4.28
C LEU A 106 3.15 -5.76 -3.74
N ASP A 107 3.59 -6.64 -4.63
CA ASP A 107 4.24 -7.89 -4.24
C ASP A 107 5.71 -7.85 -4.66
N PHE A 108 6.58 -7.81 -3.67
CA PHE A 108 8.03 -7.76 -3.85
C PHE A 108 8.69 -9.14 -3.90
N GLY A 109 7.93 -10.20 -3.67
CA GLY A 109 8.47 -11.55 -3.50
C GLY A 109 8.71 -12.31 -4.79
N LYS A 110 8.55 -11.68 -5.95
CA LYS A 110 8.75 -12.31 -7.25
C LYS A 110 9.83 -11.57 -8.04
N GLU A 111 10.38 -12.23 -9.06
CA GLU A 111 11.43 -11.65 -9.90
C GLU A 111 11.02 -10.32 -10.51
N THR A 112 9.76 -10.22 -10.93
CA THR A 112 9.16 -8.97 -11.40
C THR A 112 8.22 -8.46 -10.34
N LEU A 113 8.33 -7.19 -9.98
CA LEU A 113 7.40 -6.56 -9.06
C LEU A 113 5.98 -6.68 -9.61
N GLU A 114 5.07 -7.26 -8.84
CA GLU A 114 3.67 -7.32 -9.24
C GLU A 114 2.89 -6.20 -8.56
N LEU A 115 1.97 -5.64 -9.30
CA LEU A 115 1.15 -4.52 -8.87
C LEU A 115 -0.31 -4.79 -9.21
N LYS A 116 -1.18 -4.52 -8.26
CA LYS A 116 -2.62 -4.48 -8.51
C LYS A 116 -3.16 -3.15 -8.02
N ASN A 117 -3.76 -2.38 -8.91
CA ASN A 117 -4.45 -1.15 -8.55
C ASN A 117 -5.92 -1.48 -8.28
N VAL A 118 -6.45 -0.94 -7.20
CA VAL A 118 -7.85 -1.13 -6.81
C VAL A 118 -8.47 0.24 -6.67
N MET A 119 -9.52 0.49 -7.42
CA MET A 119 -10.25 1.76 -7.36
C MET A 119 -11.47 1.62 -6.46
N ARG A 120 -11.76 2.70 -5.75
CA ARG A 120 -12.93 2.73 -4.91
C ARG A 120 -14.23 2.69 -5.73
#